data_dc24294f17868bb78ae6d46dc6b3ac32
#
_entry.id   dc24294f17868bb78ae6d46dc6b3ac32
#
_cell.length_a   1.000
_cell.length_b   1.000
_cell.length_c   1.000
_cell.angle_alpha   90.00
_cell.angle_beta   90.00
_cell.angle_gamma   90.00
#
_symmetry.space_group_name_H-M   'P 1'
#
loop_
_entity.id
_entity.type
_entity.pdbx_description
1 polymer ?
#
loop_
_entity_poly.entity_id
_entity_poly.type
_entity_poly.pdbx_seq_one_letter_code
_entity_poly.pdbx_strand_id
1 'polypeptide(L)' 'MTDLPFIGAPARAALHLAGYTTLEQLPDVTEKELLALHGVGPKAIRLLREALEAKGLDFKRP' A
#
# COMPACT_ATOMS: atom_id res chain seq x y z
N MET A 1 10.49 -10.15 -5.19
CA MET A 1 9.67 -8.97 -4.89
C MET A 1 8.27 -9.16 -5.44
N THR A 2 7.27 -8.69 -4.71
CA THR A 2 5.87 -8.94 -5.03
C THR A 2 5.21 -7.65 -5.51
N ASP A 3 4.60 -7.70 -6.70
CA ASP A 3 3.85 -6.56 -7.20
C ASP A 3 2.69 -6.21 -6.26
N LEU A 4 2.25 -4.98 -6.34
CA LEU A 4 1.09 -4.52 -5.59
C LEU A 4 -0.16 -5.28 -6.07
N PRO A 5 -1.11 -5.58 -5.18
CA PRO A 5 -2.37 -6.22 -5.58
C PRO A 5 -3.22 -5.22 -6.37
N PHE A 6 -4.34 -5.71 -6.91
CA PHE A 6 -5.28 -4.83 -7.59
C PHE A 6 -5.98 -3.93 -6.59
N ILE A 7 -5.67 -2.65 -6.63
CA ILE A 7 -6.23 -1.64 -5.72
C ILE A 7 -6.90 -0.49 -6.48
N GLY A 8 -7.02 -0.63 -7.79
CA GLY A 8 -7.58 0.40 -8.65
C GLY A 8 -6.47 1.29 -9.23
N ALA A 9 -6.72 1.81 -10.44
CA ALA A 9 -5.73 2.61 -11.14
C ALA A 9 -5.31 3.88 -10.39
N PRO A 10 -6.23 4.66 -9.77
CA PRO A 10 -5.83 5.87 -9.05
C PRO A 10 -4.88 5.58 -7.89
N ALA A 11 -5.18 4.55 -7.10
CA ALA A 11 -4.34 4.20 -5.96
C ALA A 11 -2.99 3.68 -6.42
N ARG A 12 -2.98 2.84 -7.44
CA ARG A 12 -1.73 2.30 -7.99
C ARG A 12 -0.83 3.43 -8.50
N ALA A 13 -1.41 4.36 -9.25
CA ALA A 13 -0.63 5.50 -9.77
C ALA A 13 -0.07 6.35 -8.64
N ALA A 14 -0.87 6.59 -7.59
CA ALA A 14 -0.43 7.37 -6.44
C ALA A 14 0.75 6.71 -5.75
N LEU A 15 0.69 5.39 -5.54
CA LEU A 15 1.78 4.66 -4.91
C LEU A 15 3.05 4.67 -5.77
N HIS A 16 2.90 4.45 -7.08
CA HIS A 16 4.06 4.48 -7.98
C HIS A 16 4.73 5.86 -8.00
N LEU A 17 3.94 6.93 -8.01
CA LEU A 17 4.48 8.28 -7.96
C LEU A 17 5.23 8.56 -6.66
N ALA A 18 4.78 7.94 -5.57
CA ALA A 18 5.44 8.08 -4.27
C ALA A 18 6.64 7.13 -4.11
N GLY A 19 6.91 6.31 -5.12
CA GLY A 19 8.05 5.39 -5.09
C GLY A 19 7.74 3.99 -4.58
N TYR A 20 6.48 3.66 -4.34
CA TYR A 20 6.09 2.35 -3.83
C TYR A 20 5.58 1.47 -4.97
N THR A 21 6.37 0.49 -5.37
CA THR A 21 6.06 -0.40 -6.48
C THR A 21 5.90 -1.86 -6.08
N THR A 22 6.32 -2.22 -4.87
CA THR A 22 6.22 -3.59 -4.37
C THR A 22 5.68 -3.63 -2.95
N LEU A 23 5.08 -4.78 -2.56
CA LEU A 23 4.56 -4.97 -1.20
C LEU A 23 5.64 -4.88 -0.14
N GLU A 24 6.85 -5.32 -0.45
CA GLU A 24 7.95 -5.36 0.50
C GLU A 24 8.40 -3.96 0.95
N GLN A 25 8.00 -2.92 0.25
CA GLN A 25 8.31 -1.55 0.63
C GLN A 25 7.35 -0.99 1.68
N LEU A 26 6.17 -1.59 1.82
CA LEU A 26 5.09 -1.05 2.66
C LEU A 26 5.30 -1.21 4.16
N PRO A 27 6.01 -2.24 4.68
CA PRO A 27 6.27 -2.32 6.12
C PRO A 27 7.02 -1.12 6.70
N ASP A 28 7.66 -0.32 5.87
CA ASP A 28 8.36 0.89 6.32
C ASP A 28 7.47 2.14 6.29
N VAL A 29 6.19 1.99 5.96
CA VAL A 29 5.24 3.11 5.79
C VAL A 29 4.03 2.89 6.68
N THR A 30 3.48 3.96 7.24
CA THR A 30 2.24 3.86 8.01
C THR A 30 1.03 3.99 7.09
N GLU A 31 -0.11 3.44 7.54
CA GLU A 31 -1.36 3.60 6.80
C GLU A 31 -1.71 5.07 6.61
N LYS A 32 -1.46 5.88 7.64
CA LYS A 32 -1.74 7.30 7.59
C LYS A 32 -0.96 8.00 6.48
N GLU A 33 0.31 7.63 6.32
CA GLU A 33 1.14 8.20 5.25
C GLU A 33 0.57 7.87 3.87
N LEU A 34 0.11 6.64 3.67
CA LEU A 34 -0.48 6.24 2.40
C LEU A 34 -1.83 6.91 2.17
N LEU A 35 -2.66 7.03 3.21
CA LEU A 35 -3.95 7.70 3.10
C LEU A 35 -3.82 9.18 2.74
N ALA A 36 -2.68 9.78 3.05
CA ALA A 36 -2.41 11.17 2.67
C ALA A 36 -2.16 11.34 1.17
N LEU A 37 -1.89 10.25 0.45
CA LEU A 37 -1.68 10.32 -0.99
C LEU A 37 -3.00 10.46 -1.72
N HIS A 38 -3.04 11.38 -2.70
CA HIS A 38 -4.22 11.55 -3.52
C HIS A 38 -4.49 10.28 -4.33
N GLY A 39 -5.72 9.78 -4.27
CA GLY A 39 -6.08 8.55 -4.97
C GLY A 39 -6.04 7.28 -4.12
N VAL A 40 -5.48 7.36 -2.91
CA VAL A 40 -5.45 6.21 -1.99
C VAL A 40 -6.54 6.39 -0.95
N GLY A 41 -7.49 5.47 -0.91
CA GLY A 41 -8.59 5.49 0.05
C GLY A 41 -8.58 4.30 0.99
N PRO A 42 -9.54 4.24 1.94
CA PRO A 42 -9.59 3.14 2.91
C PRO A 42 -9.70 1.75 2.27
N LYS A 43 -10.40 1.64 1.15
CA LYS A 43 -10.53 0.35 0.47
C LYS A 43 -9.18 -0.15 -0.05
N ALA A 44 -8.39 0.76 -0.64
CA ALA A 44 -7.06 0.41 -1.13
C ALA A 44 -6.16 -0.03 0.02
N ILE A 45 -6.22 0.67 1.16
CA ILE A 45 -5.46 0.31 2.35
C ILE A 45 -5.83 -1.08 2.84
N ARG A 46 -7.13 -1.40 2.86
CA ARG A 46 -7.58 -2.73 3.30
C ARG A 46 -7.05 -3.82 2.38
N LEU A 47 -7.11 -3.61 1.07
CA LEU A 47 -6.60 -4.58 0.10
C LEU A 47 -5.09 -4.77 0.25
N LEU A 48 -4.36 -3.70 0.49
CA LEU A 48 -2.92 -3.77 0.71
C LEU A 48 -2.61 -4.53 1.99
N ARG A 49 -3.37 -4.27 3.06
CA ARG A 49 -3.18 -4.96 4.33
C ARG A 49 -3.42 -6.46 4.17
N GLU A 50 -4.48 -6.86 3.48
CA GLU A 50 -4.75 -8.27 3.24
C GLU A 50 -3.60 -8.94 2.48
N ALA A 51 -3.05 -8.27 1.47
CA ALA A 51 -1.93 -8.80 0.72
C ALA A 51 -0.67 -8.92 1.57
N LEU A 52 -0.42 -7.93 2.44
CA LEU A 52 0.72 -7.98 3.35
C LEU A 52 0.58 -9.11 4.35
N GLU A 53 -0.61 -9.26 4.94
CA GLU A 53 -0.87 -10.32 5.91
C GLU A 53 -0.67 -11.71 5.31
N ALA A 54 -1.02 -11.89 4.05
CA ALA A 54 -0.80 -13.15 3.34
C ALA A 54 0.69 -13.51 3.24
N LYS A 55 1.57 -12.53 3.37
CA LYS A 55 3.02 -12.72 3.34
C LYS A 55 3.64 -12.60 4.73
N GLY A 56 2.83 -12.51 5.77
CA GLY A 56 3.31 -12.34 7.14
C GLY A 56 3.86 -10.95 7.43
N LEU A 57 3.47 -9.96 6.65
CA LEU A 57 3.92 -8.58 6.78
C LEU A 57 2.79 -7.68 7.26
N ASP A 58 3.12 -6.47 7.66
CA ASP A 58 2.14 -5.47 8.07
C ASP A 58 2.71 -4.07 7.83
N PHE A 59 1.85 -3.06 7.85
CA PHE A 59 2.28 -1.68 7.78
C PHE A 59 3.08 -1.31 9.04
N LYS A 60 3.90 -0.28 8.89
CA LYS A 60 4.60 0.28 10.05
C LYS A 60 3.57 0.86 11.01
N ARG A 61 3.76 0.62 12.31
CA ARG A 61 2.90 1.20 13.33
C ARG A 61 3.32 2.64 13.62
N PRO A 62 2.33 3.51 13.87
CA PRO A 62 2.64 4.90 14.21
C PRO A 62 3.36 5.04 15.55
#